data_9f531fb1a0a3aefe43c2539c0cdb5764
#
_entry.id   9f531fb1a0a3aefe43c2539c0cdb5764
#
_cell.length_a   1.000
_cell.length_b   1.000
_cell.length_c   1.000
_cell.angle_alpha   90.00
_cell.angle_beta   90.00
_cell.angle_gamma   90.00
#
_symmetry.space_group_name_H-M   'P 1'
#
loop_
_entity.id
_entity.type
_entity.pdbx_description
1 polymer ?
#
loop_
_entity_poly.entity_id
_entity_poly.type
_entity_poly.pdbx_seq_one_letter_code
_entity_poly.pdbx_strand_id
1 'polypeptide(L)'
;MPFCLVSFANHIIVFCLAETRWILPGAIGGPKWGVDSPVRPEQGLLALRKTLGLYANIRPAGFTSDSLISASPLKPSIAQGVNIVVVRELIGGIYFGERKEAGVAPNEDVAWDVMTYSVEEIKRITRVAAQLALTVNPPLEVHSVDKANVLACSRLWRKVVTETLKEEYPQLKLDHQLVDSASMLIVANPRKLNGILLTENLFGDM
;
A
#
# COMPACT_ATOMS: atom_id res chain seq x y z
N MET A 1 -19.71 28.33 0.17
CA MET A 1 -18.53 27.44 0.08
C MET A 1 -18.36 27.07 -1.38
N PRO A 2 -17.27 27.43 -2.05
CA PRO A 2 -17.07 27.05 -3.44
C PRO A 2 -16.60 25.59 -3.51
N PHE A 3 -17.38 24.76 -4.17
CA PHE A 3 -16.95 23.43 -4.61
C PHE A 3 -16.04 23.63 -5.81
N CYS A 4 -14.81 23.15 -5.76
CA CYS A 4 -13.96 23.09 -6.93
C CYS A 4 -14.08 21.69 -7.54
N LEU A 5 -14.67 21.62 -8.72
CA LEU A 5 -14.80 20.40 -9.51
C LEU A 5 -13.59 20.34 -10.45
N VAL A 6 -12.64 19.45 -10.21
CA VAL A 6 -11.53 19.22 -11.12
C VAL A 6 -11.83 17.96 -11.92
N SER A 7 -12.14 18.13 -13.20
CA SER A 7 -12.30 17.03 -14.14
C SER A 7 -10.96 16.80 -14.84
N PHE A 8 -10.34 15.64 -14.59
CA PHE A 8 -9.22 15.16 -15.41
C PHE A 8 -9.76 14.16 -16.43
N ALA A 9 -9.62 14.52 -17.71
CA ALA A 9 -9.89 13.71 -18.91
C ALA A 9 -10.84 12.52 -18.67
N ASN A 10 -12.13 12.80 -18.74
CA ASN A 10 -13.20 11.83 -18.92
C ASN A 10 -13.41 10.77 -17.82
N HIS A 11 -13.70 11.12 -16.59
CA HIS A 11 -14.35 10.31 -15.54
C HIS A 11 -13.68 10.23 -14.15
N ILE A 12 -12.77 11.10 -13.78
CA ILE A 12 -12.42 11.28 -12.37
C ILE A 12 -13.17 12.50 -11.87
N ILE A 13 -14.25 12.31 -11.15
CA ILE A 13 -14.90 13.40 -10.40
C ILE A 13 -14.17 13.49 -9.06
N VAL A 14 -13.34 14.50 -8.92
CA VAL A 14 -12.67 14.82 -7.66
C VAL A 14 -13.42 15.96 -6.99
N PHE A 15 -14.05 15.70 -5.86
CA PHE A 15 -14.59 16.74 -5.02
C PHE A 15 -13.50 17.30 -4.13
N CYS A 16 -13.05 18.52 -4.40
CA CYS A 16 -12.13 19.25 -3.54
C CYS A 16 -12.95 20.20 -2.65
N LEU A 17 -13.02 19.94 -1.37
CA LEU A 17 -13.51 20.90 -0.39
C LEU A 17 -12.34 21.82 -0.04
N ALA A 18 -12.38 23.06 -0.49
CA ALA A 18 -11.25 24.01 -0.48
C ALA A 18 -10.65 24.29 0.92
N GLU A 19 -11.34 23.96 1.99
CA GLU A 19 -10.87 24.22 3.37
C GLU A 19 -10.49 22.93 4.14
N THR A 20 -10.90 21.74 3.70
CA THR A 20 -10.74 20.50 4.49
C THR A 20 -9.62 19.58 4.01
N ARG A 21 -8.96 19.84 2.88
CA ARG A 21 -7.95 18.98 2.26
C ARG A 21 -8.40 17.55 1.93
N TRP A 22 -9.70 17.32 1.83
CA TRP A 22 -10.26 16.02 1.48
C TRP A 22 -10.55 15.94 -0.02
N ILE A 23 -10.12 14.86 -0.66
CA ILE A 23 -10.45 14.52 -2.04
C ILE A 23 -11.10 13.16 -2.03
N LEU A 24 -12.31 13.05 -2.56
CA LEU A 24 -13.02 11.79 -2.70
C LEU A 24 -13.00 11.38 -4.19
N PRO A 25 -12.07 10.52 -4.64
CA PRO A 25 -12.09 9.99 -5.99
C PRO A 25 -13.17 8.93 -6.12
N GLY A 26 -13.84 8.91 -7.28
CA GLY A 26 -14.70 7.79 -7.67
C GLY A 26 -13.89 6.60 -8.18
N ALA A 27 -14.58 5.59 -8.72
CA ALA A 27 -13.93 4.44 -9.37
C ALA A 27 -13.10 4.89 -10.58
N ILE A 28 -11.89 4.35 -10.69
CA ILE A 28 -10.91 4.72 -11.72
C ILE A 28 -10.63 3.50 -12.57
N GLY A 29 -10.62 3.71 -13.93
CA GLY A 29 -10.46 2.63 -14.88
C GLY A 29 -11.78 2.02 -15.35
N GLY A 30 -11.69 1.04 -16.22
CA GLY A 30 -12.84 0.31 -16.76
C GLY A 30 -12.55 -0.34 -18.10
N PRO A 31 -13.44 -1.20 -18.63
CA PRO A 31 -13.21 -1.95 -19.86
C PRO A 31 -12.93 -1.11 -21.12
N LYS A 32 -13.33 0.16 -21.09
CA LYS A 32 -13.09 1.11 -22.19
C LYS A 32 -11.60 1.45 -22.35
N TRP A 33 -10.80 1.34 -21.27
CA TRP A 33 -9.37 1.67 -21.25
C TRP A 33 -8.58 0.39 -20.99
N GLY A 34 -8.32 -0.37 -22.04
CA GLY A 34 -7.45 -1.55 -21.99
C GLY A 34 -5.97 -1.18 -21.87
N VAL A 35 -5.13 -2.20 -21.78
CA VAL A 35 -3.66 -2.04 -21.63
C VAL A 35 -3.02 -1.28 -22.80
N ASP A 36 -3.61 -1.38 -24.00
CA ASP A 36 -3.14 -0.71 -25.22
C ASP A 36 -3.74 0.70 -25.41
N SER A 37 -4.53 1.18 -24.45
CA SER A 37 -5.12 2.51 -24.54
C SER A 37 -4.04 3.59 -24.44
N PRO A 38 -4.05 4.61 -25.32
CA PRO A 38 -3.11 5.73 -25.25
C PRO A 38 -3.29 6.58 -23.98
N VAL A 39 -4.46 6.50 -23.35
CA VAL A 39 -4.76 7.18 -22.08
C VAL A 39 -5.17 6.14 -21.05
N ARG A 40 -4.38 6.01 -19.99
CA ARG A 40 -4.68 5.14 -18.85
C ARG A 40 -5.13 6.00 -17.67
N PRO A 41 -6.36 5.83 -17.17
CA PRO A 41 -6.88 6.59 -16.03
C PRO A 41 -6.01 6.45 -14.76
N GLU A 42 -5.34 5.32 -14.60
CA GLU A 42 -4.39 5.02 -13.51
C GLU A 42 -3.23 6.01 -13.47
N GLN A 43 -2.75 6.50 -14.63
CA GLN A 43 -1.70 7.51 -14.70
C GLN A 43 -2.13 8.84 -14.06
N GLY A 44 -3.40 9.23 -14.24
CA GLY A 44 -3.97 10.40 -13.60
C GLY A 44 -4.03 10.25 -12.07
N LEU A 45 -4.39 9.06 -11.59
CA LEU A 45 -4.39 8.75 -10.16
C LEU A 45 -2.98 8.81 -9.56
N LEU A 46 -1.99 8.22 -10.23
CA LEU A 46 -0.59 8.25 -9.78
C LEU A 46 -0.04 9.68 -9.74
N ALA A 47 -0.34 10.49 -10.77
CA ALA A 47 0.04 11.89 -10.80
C ALA A 47 -0.59 12.68 -9.64
N LEU A 48 -1.88 12.47 -9.37
CA LEU A 48 -2.58 13.10 -8.25
C LEU A 48 -1.94 12.73 -6.90
N ARG A 49 -1.68 11.46 -6.66
CA ARG A 49 -1.03 10.97 -5.43
C ARG A 49 0.34 11.62 -5.22
N LYS A 50 1.16 11.67 -6.27
CA LYS A 50 2.49 12.28 -6.24
C LYS A 50 2.42 13.80 -5.97
N THR A 51 1.55 14.52 -6.69
CA THR A 51 1.39 15.97 -6.55
C THR A 51 0.92 16.38 -5.16
N LEU A 52 0.03 15.60 -4.55
CA LEU A 52 -0.50 15.86 -3.20
C LEU A 52 0.36 15.25 -2.09
N GLY A 53 1.41 14.51 -2.41
CA GLY A 53 2.27 13.84 -1.42
C GLY A 53 1.54 12.78 -0.59
N LEU A 54 0.57 12.06 -1.18
CA LEU A 54 -0.24 11.04 -0.49
C LEU A 54 0.54 9.73 -0.40
N TYR A 55 1.47 9.62 0.53
CA TYR A 55 2.40 8.51 0.64
C TYR A 55 1.89 7.33 1.48
N ALA A 56 0.87 7.51 2.31
CA ALA A 56 0.32 6.45 3.16
C ALA A 56 -1.08 6.04 2.71
N ASN A 57 -1.25 4.78 2.38
CA ASN A 57 -2.55 4.17 2.13
C ASN A 57 -2.88 3.22 3.28
N ILE A 58 -3.98 3.49 3.96
CA ILE A 58 -4.43 2.75 5.14
C ILE A 58 -5.67 1.97 4.78
N ARG A 59 -5.60 0.63 4.89
CA ARG A 59 -6.69 -0.28 4.53
C ARG A 59 -7.00 -1.22 5.69
N PRO A 60 -8.02 -0.95 6.50
CA PRO A 60 -8.50 -1.92 7.46
C PRO A 60 -9.06 -3.15 6.74
N ALA A 61 -8.63 -4.34 7.17
CA ALA A 61 -9.05 -5.62 6.67
C ALA A 61 -9.51 -6.49 7.84
N GLY A 62 -10.81 -6.57 8.01
CA GLY A 62 -11.46 -7.33 9.06
C GLY A 62 -12.97 -7.36 8.82
N PHE A 63 -13.66 -8.15 9.60
CA PHE A 63 -15.11 -8.23 9.51
C PHE A 63 -15.74 -7.26 10.52
N THR A 64 -16.51 -6.30 10.03
CA THR A 64 -17.23 -5.33 10.87
C THR A 64 -18.42 -5.96 11.62
N SER A 65 -18.87 -7.14 11.19
CA SER A 65 -19.93 -7.92 11.83
C SER A 65 -19.70 -9.41 11.58
N ASP A 66 -20.01 -10.22 12.59
CA ASP A 66 -19.94 -11.69 12.49
C ASP A 66 -20.85 -12.26 11.38
N SER A 67 -21.93 -11.57 11.05
CA SER A 67 -22.81 -11.95 9.94
C SER A 67 -22.12 -11.94 8.57
N LEU A 68 -21.05 -11.13 8.41
CA LEU A 68 -20.27 -11.07 7.17
C LEU A 68 -19.28 -12.23 7.04
N ILE A 69 -18.96 -12.92 8.13
CA ILE A 69 -18.04 -14.07 8.10
C ILE A 69 -18.60 -15.19 7.21
N SER A 70 -19.92 -15.40 7.23
CA SER A 70 -20.59 -16.42 6.39
C SER A 70 -20.50 -16.11 4.88
N ALA A 71 -20.31 -14.84 4.50
CA ALA A 71 -20.12 -14.43 3.11
C ALA A 71 -18.65 -14.52 2.64
N SER A 72 -17.71 -14.80 3.54
CA SER A 72 -16.30 -14.98 3.22
C SER A 72 -16.06 -16.29 2.46
N PRO A 73 -15.15 -16.32 1.45
CA PRO A 73 -14.69 -17.56 0.84
C PRO A 73 -13.82 -18.41 1.78
N LEU A 74 -13.30 -17.80 2.87
CA LEU A 74 -12.55 -18.52 3.89
C LEU A 74 -13.48 -19.26 4.85
N LYS A 75 -13.00 -20.37 5.40
CA LYS A 75 -13.74 -21.08 6.46
C LYS A 75 -13.98 -20.13 7.65
N PRO A 76 -15.16 -20.16 8.29
CA PRO A 76 -15.47 -19.31 9.44
C PRO A 76 -14.41 -19.38 10.56
N SER A 77 -13.88 -20.60 10.82
CA SER A 77 -12.80 -20.80 11.81
C SER A 77 -11.48 -20.10 11.48
N ILE A 78 -11.26 -19.73 10.22
CA ILE A 78 -10.08 -18.98 9.75
C ILE A 78 -10.39 -17.48 9.73
N ALA A 79 -11.56 -17.09 9.21
CA ALA A 79 -11.96 -15.71 9.04
C ALA A 79 -12.29 -14.99 10.36
N GLN A 80 -12.82 -15.71 11.35
CA GLN A 80 -13.20 -15.12 12.62
C GLN A 80 -11.99 -14.57 13.40
N GLY A 81 -12.13 -13.35 13.92
CA GLY A 81 -11.09 -12.68 14.71
C GLY A 81 -9.93 -12.10 13.89
N VAL A 82 -10.07 -12.01 12.57
CA VAL A 82 -9.11 -11.27 11.72
C VAL A 82 -9.28 -9.78 11.93
N ASN A 83 -8.18 -9.11 12.26
CA ASN A 83 -8.12 -7.66 12.46
C ASN A 83 -6.76 -7.15 12.01
N ILE A 84 -6.63 -6.84 10.74
CA ILE A 84 -5.39 -6.39 10.09
C ILE A 84 -5.63 -4.98 9.57
N VAL A 85 -4.66 -4.09 9.77
CA VAL A 85 -4.63 -2.79 9.11
C VAL A 85 -3.40 -2.74 8.20
N VAL A 86 -3.64 -2.77 6.89
CA VAL A 86 -2.55 -2.63 5.92
C VAL A 86 -2.16 -1.16 5.82
N VAL A 87 -0.88 -0.89 6.04
CA VAL A 87 -0.25 0.42 5.84
C VAL A 87 0.72 0.29 4.67
N ARG A 88 0.30 0.78 3.51
CA ARG A 88 1.03 0.69 2.25
C ARG A 88 1.71 2.02 1.94
N GLU A 89 3.00 2.00 1.64
CA GLU A 89 3.68 3.12 0.99
C GLU A 89 3.09 3.29 -0.42
N LEU A 90 2.78 4.51 -0.85
CA LEU A 90 1.90 4.72 -2.01
C LEU A 90 2.52 5.50 -3.17
N ILE A 91 3.62 6.23 -2.97
CA ILE A 91 4.24 7.12 -3.97
C ILE A 91 5.71 6.81 -4.26
N GLY A 92 6.20 5.68 -3.79
CA GLY A 92 7.53 5.13 -4.09
C GLY A 92 7.47 3.82 -4.86
N GLY A 93 8.63 3.19 -5.00
CA GLY A 93 8.78 1.86 -5.57
C GLY A 93 8.58 1.78 -7.07
N ILE A 94 8.22 0.59 -7.53
CA ILE A 94 8.19 0.22 -8.96
C ILE A 94 7.18 1.05 -9.78
N TYR A 95 6.09 1.52 -9.17
CA TYR A 95 5.08 2.31 -9.89
C TYR A 95 5.53 3.73 -10.23
N PHE A 96 6.58 4.22 -9.58
CA PHE A 96 7.12 5.57 -9.76
C PHE A 96 8.56 5.59 -10.23
N GLY A 97 9.19 4.42 -10.36
CA GLY A 97 10.53 4.27 -10.90
C GLY A 97 10.62 4.48 -12.41
N GLU A 98 11.82 4.52 -12.89
CA GLU A 98 12.09 4.51 -14.33
C GLU A 98 11.57 3.22 -14.95
N ARG A 99 11.13 3.32 -16.20
CA ARG A 99 10.62 2.16 -16.95
C ARG A 99 10.93 2.28 -18.42
N LYS A 100 10.94 1.13 -19.08
CA LYS A 100 11.05 1.02 -20.52
C LYS A 100 9.98 0.05 -21.02
N GLU A 101 9.17 0.51 -21.93
CA GLU A 101 8.20 -0.34 -22.65
C GLU A 101 8.91 -1.14 -23.76
N ALA A 102 8.38 -2.32 -24.10
CA ALA A 102 8.79 -3.04 -25.29
C ALA A 102 8.49 -2.22 -26.56
N GLY A 103 9.24 -2.46 -27.64
CA GLY A 103 9.11 -1.71 -28.89
C GLY A 103 9.79 -0.33 -28.89
N VAL A 104 10.51 0.03 -27.82
CA VAL A 104 11.25 1.30 -27.72
C VAL A 104 12.76 1.01 -27.86
N ALA A 105 13.44 1.75 -28.75
CA ALA A 105 14.89 1.65 -28.93
C ALA A 105 15.66 2.18 -27.69
N PRO A 106 16.88 1.70 -27.42
CA PRO A 106 17.52 0.51 -27.97
C PRO A 106 16.95 -0.80 -27.38
N ASN A 107 17.15 -1.93 -28.05
CA ASN A 107 16.68 -3.25 -27.60
C ASN A 107 15.15 -3.32 -27.46
N GLU A 108 14.44 -3.30 -28.57
CA GLU A 108 12.96 -3.27 -28.65
C GLU A 108 12.29 -4.49 -28.00
N ASP A 109 12.99 -5.61 -27.88
CA ASP A 109 12.48 -6.85 -27.28
C ASP A 109 12.57 -6.87 -25.74
N VAL A 110 13.03 -5.75 -25.12
CA VAL A 110 13.23 -5.69 -23.66
C VAL A 110 12.38 -4.60 -23.05
N ALA A 111 11.59 -4.98 -22.04
CA ALA A 111 10.91 -4.07 -21.14
C ALA A 111 11.43 -4.22 -19.72
N TRP A 112 11.43 -3.14 -18.93
CA TRP A 112 11.85 -3.16 -17.52
C TRP A 112 11.22 -2.05 -16.71
N ASP A 113 11.09 -2.30 -15.41
CA ASP A 113 10.69 -1.34 -14.39
C ASP A 113 11.71 -1.32 -13.26
N VAL A 114 12.06 -0.16 -12.76
CA VAL A 114 13.03 0.02 -11.67
C VAL A 114 12.30 0.27 -10.35
N MET A 115 12.61 -0.55 -9.35
CA MET A 115 12.09 -0.37 -8.00
C MET A 115 13.13 0.31 -7.11
N THR A 116 12.82 1.49 -6.61
CA THR A 116 13.70 2.28 -5.74
C THR A 116 12.98 2.74 -4.48
N TYR A 117 13.71 2.76 -3.36
CA TYR A 117 13.27 3.34 -2.10
C TYR A 117 14.43 4.09 -1.44
N SER A 118 14.14 5.27 -0.92
CA SER A 118 15.05 6.03 -0.06
C SER A 118 14.80 5.73 1.43
N VAL A 119 15.79 6.02 2.27
CA VAL A 119 15.66 5.91 3.73
C VAL A 119 14.50 6.75 4.26
N GLU A 120 14.32 7.96 3.74
CA GLU A 120 13.27 8.88 4.19
C GLU A 120 11.87 8.41 3.83
N GLU A 121 11.69 7.81 2.67
CA GLU A 121 10.40 7.21 2.27
C GLU A 121 10.02 6.07 3.20
N ILE A 122 10.97 5.21 3.56
CA ILE A 122 10.74 4.10 4.47
C ILE A 122 10.47 4.61 5.90
N LYS A 123 11.26 5.56 6.39
CA LYS A 123 11.06 6.15 7.73
C LYS A 123 9.68 6.78 7.89
N ARG A 124 9.25 7.60 6.92
CA ARG A 124 7.96 8.29 7.03
C ARG A 124 6.78 7.32 7.12
N ILE A 125 6.77 6.24 6.30
CA ILE A 125 5.67 5.27 6.35
C ILE A 125 5.74 4.39 7.60
N THR A 126 6.94 4.07 8.08
CA THR A 126 7.15 3.35 9.34
C THR A 126 6.61 4.14 10.53
N ARG A 127 6.81 5.45 10.57
CA ARG A 127 6.25 6.32 11.61
C ARG A 127 4.72 6.34 11.59
N VAL A 128 4.10 6.36 10.40
CA VAL A 128 2.63 6.24 10.27
C VAL A 128 2.15 4.90 10.84
N ALA A 129 2.79 3.80 10.49
CA ALA A 129 2.46 2.48 11.01
C ALA A 129 2.59 2.41 12.53
N ALA A 130 3.68 2.95 13.07
CA ALA A 130 3.92 3.00 14.52
C ALA A 130 2.88 3.85 15.26
N GLN A 131 2.54 5.03 14.74
CA GLN A 131 1.51 5.89 15.33
C GLN A 131 0.16 5.20 15.35
N LEU A 132 -0.23 4.52 14.27
CA LEU A 132 -1.47 3.73 14.22
C LEU A 132 -1.44 2.57 15.23
N ALA A 133 -0.31 1.86 15.36
CA ALA A 133 -0.16 0.78 16.33
C ALA A 133 -0.38 1.26 17.77
N LEU A 134 0.00 2.49 18.07
CA LEU A 134 -0.14 3.11 19.39
C LEU A 134 -1.53 3.69 19.67
N THR A 135 -2.45 3.69 18.72
CA THR A 135 -3.82 4.22 18.96
C THR A 135 -4.66 3.37 19.90
N VAL A 136 -4.23 2.14 20.17
CA VAL A 136 -4.92 1.19 21.06
C VAL A 136 -4.00 0.72 22.20
N ASN A 137 -4.59 0.22 23.27
CA ASN A 137 -3.87 -0.31 24.43
C ASN A 137 -4.39 -1.73 24.75
N PRO A 138 -3.56 -2.79 24.72
CA PRO A 138 -2.13 -2.75 24.39
C PRO A 138 -1.88 -2.39 22.93
N PRO A 139 -0.69 -1.85 22.59
CA PRO A 139 -0.33 -1.51 21.22
C PRO A 139 -0.39 -2.69 20.28
N LEU A 140 -0.77 -2.44 19.01
CA LEU A 140 -0.76 -3.45 17.96
C LEU A 140 0.67 -3.85 17.59
N GLU A 141 0.84 -5.11 17.21
CA GLU A 141 2.09 -5.61 16.62
C GLU A 141 2.25 -5.09 15.18
N VAL A 142 3.50 -4.82 14.78
CA VAL A 142 3.84 -4.39 13.42
C VAL A 142 4.49 -5.54 12.67
N HIS A 143 3.86 -5.99 11.60
CA HIS A 143 4.36 -7.00 10.68
C HIS A 143 4.88 -6.30 9.42
N SER A 144 6.20 -6.22 9.26
CA SER A 144 6.82 -5.63 8.07
C SER A 144 6.97 -6.68 6.98
N VAL A 145 6.35 -6.43 5.81
CA VAL A 145 6.37 -7.36 4.68
C VAL A 145 7.37 -6.88 3.63
N ASP A 146 8.27 -7.77 3.22
CA ASP A 146 9.34 -7.48 2.27
C ASP A 146 9.76 -8.72 1.44
N LYS A 147 10.75 -8.56 0.59
CA LYS A 147 11.42 -9.63 -0.16
C LYS A 147 12.95 -9.56 0.03
N ALA A 148 13.40 -9.36 1.28
CA ALA A 148 14.79 -9.09 1.60
C ALA A 148 15.76 -10.22 1.23
N ASN A 149 15.27 -11.46 1.12
CA ASN A 149 16.07 -12.60 0.64
C ASN A 149 16.54 -12.46 -0.81
N VAL A 150 15.88 -11.60 -1.63
CA VAL A 150 16.22 -11.39 -3.04
C VAL A 150 16.55 -9.93 -3.35
N LEU A 151 15.68 -8.99 -2.97
CA LEU A 151 15.72 -7.61 -3.43
C LEU A 151 16.58 -6.70 -2.55
N ALA A 152 17.44 -5.88 -3.18
CA ALA A 152 18.27 -4.90 -2.47
C ALA A 152 17.44 -3.83 -1.77
N CYS A 153 16.40 -3.29 -2.44
CA CYS A 153 15.49 -2.32 -1.85
C CYS A 153 14.72 -2.87 -0.65
N SER A 154 14.34 -4.16 -0.67
CA SER A 154 13.70 -4.82 0.46
C SER A 154 14.67 -5.05 1.63
N ARG A 155 15.97 -5.27 1.38
CA ARG A 155 16.99 -5.29 2.45
C ARG A 155 17.16 -3.93 3.12
N LEU A 156 17.15 -2.85 2.32
CA LEU A 156 17.14 -1.49 2.86
C LEU A 156 15.87 -1.23 3.67
N TRP A 157 14.70 -1.62 3.13
CA TRP A 157 13.40 -1.53 3.81
C TRP A 157 13.45 -2.17 5.19
N ARG A 158 13.83 -3.44 5.26
CA ARG A 158 13.92 -4.21 6.51
C ARG A 158 14.85 -3.53 7.52
N LYS A 159 16.02 -3.10 7.06
CA LYS A 159 17.00 -2.39 7.92
C LYS A 159 16.39 -1.12 8.51
N VAL A 160 15.85 -0.24 7.66
CA VAL A 160 15.32 1.07 8.08
C VAL A 160 14.10 0.92 8.99
N VAL A 161 13.17 0.01 8.68
CA VAL A 161 12.02 -0.29 9.54
C VAL A 161 12.48 -0.74 10.92
N THR A 162 13.46 -1.67 10.98
CA THR A 162 14.00 -2.18 12.25
C THR A 162 14.64 -1.06 13.06
N GLU A 163 15.52 -0.27 12.46
CA GLU A 163 16.21 0.83 13.14
C GLU A 163 15.22 1.88 13.64
N THR A 164 14.28 2.31 12.79
CA THR A 164 13.29 3.34 13.15
C THR A 164 12.40 2.90 14.31
N LEU A 165 11.88 1.67 14.28
CA LEU A 165 11.03 1.19 15.38
C LEU A 165 11.83 0.99 16.66
N LYS A 166 13.04 0.48 16.58
CA LYS A 166 13.91 0.29 17.75
C LYS A 166 14.29 1.61 18.42
N GLU A 167 14.57 2.65 17.63
CA GLU A 167 15.03 3.94 18.13
C GLU A 167 13.88 4.84 18.60
N GLU A 168 12.80 4.92 17.81
CA GLU A 168 11.71 5.88 18.04
C GLU A 168 10.50 5.26 18.78
N TYR A 169 10.30 3.93 18.68
CA TYR A 169 9.11 3.24 19.20
C TYR A 169 9.44 1.89 19.86
N PRO A 170 10.38 1.85 20.85
CA PRO A 170 10.90 0.60 21.44
C PRO A 170 9.82 -0.25 22.15
N GLN A 171 8.66 0.31 22.46
CA GLN A 171 7.51 -0.40 23.04
C GLN A 171 6.74 -1.25 22.05
N LEU A 172 6.94 -1.07 20.74
CA LEU A 172 6.24 -1.83 19.70
C LEU A 172 6.96 -3.15 19.41
N LYS A 173 6.18 -4.20 19.22
CA LYS A 173 6.68 -5.46 18.71
C LYS A 173 6.76 -5.41 17.19
N LEU A 174 7.89 -5.84 16.65
CA LEU A 174 8.14 -5.93 15.21
C LEU A 174 8.38 -7.39 14.82
N ASP A 175 7.69 -7.82 13.77
CA ASP A 175 7.94 -9.07 13.06
C ASP A 175 8.20 -8.80 11.58
N HIS A 176 9.07 -9.57 10.95
CA HIS A 176 9.36 -9.48 9.52
C HIS A 176 8.86 -10.71 8.78
N GLN A 177 8.04 -10.49 7.78
CA GLN A 177 7.52 -11.55 6.92
C GLN A 177 8.03 -11.37 5.48
N LEU A 178 8.45 -12.46 4.84
CA LEU A 178 8.61 -12.44 3.38
C LEU A 178 7.23 -12.41 2.73
N VAL A 179 7.08 -11.67 1.64
CA VAL A 179 5.79 -11.45 0.97
C VAL A 179 5.08 -12.75 0.58
N ASP A 180 5.81 -13.74 0.10
CA ASP A 180 5.29 -15.08 -0.21
C ASP A 180 4.79 -15.81 1.04
N SER A 181 5.52 -15.72 2.15
CA SER A 181 5.08 -16.26 3.44
C SER A 181 3.85 -15.52 3.98
N ALA A 182 3.83 -14.18 3.90
CA ALA A 182 2.70 -13.37 4.30
C ALA A 182 1.44 -13.72 3.48
N SER A 183 1.55 -13.89 2.17
CA SER A 183 0.45 -14.28 1.29
C SER A 183 -0.13 -15.65 1.67
N MET A 184 0.72 -16.61 2.01
CA MET A 184 0.30 -17.90 2.51
C MET A 184 -0.42 -17.79 3.86
N LEU A 185 0.09 -16.97 4.79
CA LEU A 185 -0.53 -16.75 6.11
C LEU A 185 -1.89 -16.08 6.00
N ILE A 186 -2.07 -15.11 5.08
CA ILE A 186 -3.36 -14.43 4.86
C ILE A 186 -4.46 -15.45 4.53
N VAL A 187 -4.14 -16.51 3.80
CA VAL A 187 -5.11 -17.55 3.43
C VAL A 187 -5.23 -18.64 4.51
N ALA A 188 -4.10 -19.10 5.05
CA ALA A 188 -4.07 -20.27 5.94
C ALA A 188 -4.35 -19.92 7.41
N ASN A 189 -3.85 -18.78 7.89
CA ASN A 189 -4.01 -18.34 9.27
C ASN A 189 -3.80 -16.82 9.40
N PRO A 190 -4.73 -15.99 8.89
CA PRO A 190 -4.58 -14.53 8.84
C PRO A 190 -4.42 -13.90 10.23
N ARG A 191 -4.95 -14.51 11.28
CA ARG A 191 -4.81 -14.00 12.67
C ARG A 191 -3.38 -13.89 13.16
N LYS A 192 -2.43 -14.62 12.56
CA LYS A 192 -1.01 -14.45 12.84
C LYS A 192 -0.45 -13.10 12.39
N LEU A 193 -1.18 -12.40 11.54
CA LEU A 193 -0.84 -11.08 11.02
C LEU A 193 -1.77 -9.99 11.60
N ASN A 194 -2.54 -10.29 12.65
CA ASN A 194 -3.37 -9.28 13.30
C ASN A 194 -2.49 -8.14 13.83
N GLY A 195 -2.91 -6.92 13.54
CA GLY A 195 -2.16 -5.71 13.86
C GLY A 195 -1.92 -4.86 12.62
N ILE A 196 -0.76 -4.23 12.56
CA ILE A 196 -0.35 -3.38 11.43
C ILE A 196 0.47 -4.19 10.45
N LEU A 197 0.00 -4.31 9.21
CA LEU A 197 0.75 -4.92 8.11
C LEU A 197 1.41 -3.81 7.28
N LEU A 198 2.69 -3.54 7.57
CA LEU A 198 3.47 -2.50 6.90
C LEU A 198 4.09 -3.04 5.63
N THR A 199 3.79 -2.41 4.48
CA THR A 199 4.24 -2.87 3.16
C THR A 199 4.78 -1.73 2.29
N GLU A 200 5.67 -2.08 1.38
CA GLU A 200 6.00 -1.23 0.24
C GLU A 200 4.85 -1.22 -0.79
N ASN A 201 5.00 -0.45 -1.86
CA ASN A 201 3.91 -0.14 -2.79
C ASN A 201 3.36 -1.37 -3.52
N LEU A 202 4.23 -2.16 -4.17
CA LEU A 202 3.81 -3.32 -4.96
C LEU A 202 3.20 -4.43 -4.09
N PHE A 203 3.90 -4.79 -3.00
CA PHE A 203 3.43 -5.86 -2.11
C PHE A 203 2.15 -5.50 -1.35
N GLY A 204 1.94 -4.20 -1.09
CA GLY A 204 0.70 -3.71 -0.46
C GLY A 204 -0.47 -3.57 -1.41
N ASP A 205 -0.25 -3.75 -2.71
CA ASP A 205 -1.30 -3.75 -3.74
C ASP A 205 -1.87 -5.14 -3.99
N MET A 206 -1.04 -6.16 -3.84
CA MET A 206 -1.41 -7.57 -4.00
C MET A 206 -2.17 -8.09 -2.79
#